data_19eedf638700e5bbb5561080a4b8782b
#
_entry.id   19eedf638700e5bbb5561080a4b8782b
#
_cell.length_a   1.000
_cell.length_b   1.000
_cell.length_c   1.000
_cell.angle_alpha   90.00
_cell.angle_beta   90.00
_cell.angle_gamma   90.00
#
_symmetry.space_group_name_H-M   'P 1'
#
loop_
_entity.id
_entity.type
_entity.pdbx_description
1 polymer ?
#
loop_
_entity_poly.entity_id
_entity_poly.type
_entity_poly.pdbx_seq_one_letter_code
_entity_poly.pdbx_strand_id
1 'polypeptide(L)'
;MLYIVSTPIGNLSDFSFRAVETLKSVDYILCEDTRHSGVLLRHYEIDKPLVSYHKFSEAKSKHQIINDLKEGQTIALISDAGTPCICDPGQELVALCQQEDLPLTPIPGCCAITAAFASSGFVSNGFCFLGFFPKKGKEQKEKLL
;
A
#
# COMPACT_ATOMS: atom_id res chain seq x y z
N MET A 1 -11.00 4.95 -11.13
CA MET A 1 -9.70 5.51 -10.68
C MET A 1 -9.18 4.71 -9.50
N LEU A 2 -7.94 4.19 -9.54
CA LEU A 2 -7.30 3.52 -8.41
C LEU A 2 -6.30 4.45 -7.72
N TYR A 3 -6.39 4.60 -6.40
CA TYR A 3 -5.45 5.34 -5.58
C TYR A 3 -4.60 4.37 -4.75
N ILE A 4 -3.27 4.50 -4.81
CA ILE A 4 -2.33 3.78 -3.95
C ILE A 4 -1.95 4.71 -2.80
N VAL A 5 -2.50 4.46 -1.61
CA VAL A 5 -2.43 5.41 -0.50
C VAL A 5 -1.50 4.90 0.59
N SER A 6 -0.43 5.64 0.86
CA SER A 6 0.49 5.33 1.96
C SER A 6 -0.15 5.65 3.32
N THR A 7 0.01 4.75 4.28
CA THR A 7 -0.51 4.86 5.66
C THR A 7 0.62 5.09 6.67
N PRO A 8 0.33 5.56 7.89
CA PRO A 8 1.33 5.75 8.93
C PRO A 8 2.10 4.46 9.29
N ILE A 9 3.37 4.61 9.67
CA ILE A 9 4.28 3.50 10.03
C ILE A 9 4.59 3.41 11.53
N GLY A 10 3.73 3.96 12.38
CA GLY A 10 3.89 3.93 13.84
C GLY A 10 3.41 5.20 14.55
N ASN A 11 3.26 6.31 13.83
CA ASN A 11 2.70 7.54 14.38
C ASN A 11 1.52 8.00 13.51
N LEU A 12 0.33 8.05 14.08
CA LEU A 12 -0.87 8.46 13.35
C LEU A 12 -0.74 9.85 12.72
N SER A 13 -0.01 10.78 13.36
CA SER A 13 0.20 12.14 12.85
C SER A 13 0.95 12.22 11.53
N ASP A 14 1.59 11.12 11.08
CA ASP A 14 2.30 11.07 9.80
C ASP A 14 1.37 10.79 8.61
N PHE A 15 0.06 10.77 8.82
CA PHE A 15 -0.89 10.60 7.72
C PHE A 15 -1.06 11.92 6.98
N SER A 16 -0.82 11.94 5.67
CA SER A 16 -0.93 13.17 4.89
C SER A 16 -2.38 13.63 4.75
N PHE A 17 -2.62 14.95 4.74
CA PHE A 17 -3.96 15.51 4.51
C PHE A 17 -4.60 14.97 3.23
N ARG A 18 -3.82 14.89 2.13
CA ARG A 18 -4.30 14.36 0.86
C ARG A 18 -4.69 12.88 0.95
N ALA A 19 -3.99 12.07 1.74
CA ALA A 19 -4.36 10.68 1.97
C ALA A 19 -5.73 10.59 2.66
N VAL A 20 -5.95 11.37 3.72
CA VAL A 20 -7.22 11.41 4.44
C VAL A 20 -8.36 11.86 3.52
N GLU A 21 -8.17 12.94 2.76
CA GLU A 21 -9.17 13.45 1.80
C GLU A 21 -9.49 12.43 0.71
N THR A 22 -8.45 11.78 0.14
CA THR A 22 -8.64 10.73 -0.86
C THR A 22 -9.47 9.57 -0.30
N LEU A 23 -9.13 9.07 0.88
CA LEU A 23 -9.87 7.96 1.50
C LEU A 23 -11.31 8.34 1.86
N LYS A 24 -11.58 9.61 2.17
CA LYS A 24 -12.95 10.12 2.36
C LYS A 24 -13.74 10.23 1.05
N SER A 25 -13.08 10.32 -0.08
CA SER A 25 -13.73 10.55 -1.39
C SER A 25 -14.00 9.29 -2.20
N VAL A 26 -13.28 8.18 -1.96
CA VAL A 26 -13.43 6.95 -2.74
C VAL A 26 -14.72 6.19 -2.44
N ASP A 27 -15.12 5.28 -3.34
CA ASP A 27 -16.31 4.44 -3.15
C ASP A 27 -16.05 3.34 -2.13
N TYR A 28 -14.86 2.70 -2.16
CA TYR A 28 -14.43 1.75 -1.15
C TYR A 28 -12.89 1.65 -1.06
N ILE A 29 -12.43 0.98 0.01
CA ILE A 29 -11.01 0.86 0.33
C ILE A 29 -10.62 -0.61 0.40
N LEU A 30 -9.59 -0.98 -0.36
CA LEU A 30 -8.91 -2.27 -0.30
C LEU A 30 -7.85 -2.22 0.79
N CYS A 31 -7.81 -3.23 1.67
CA CYS A 31 -6.83 -3.31 2.75
C CYS A 31 -6.49 -4.77 3.09
N GLU A 32 -5.33 -5.01 3.65
CA GLU A 32 -4.87 -6.36 4.00
C GLU A 32 -5.68 -6.93 5.18
N ASP A 33 -5.71 -6.23 6.31
CA ASP A 33 -6.55 -6.57 7.47
C ASP A 33 -7.55 -5.45 7.76
N THR A 34 -8.84 -5.74 7.56
CA THR A 34 -9.94 -4.80 7.78
C THR A 34 -10.06 -4.35 9.24
N ARG A 35 -9.64 -5.18 10.20
CA ARG A 35 -9.66 -4.84 11.62
C ARG A 35 -8.58 -3.81 11.95
N HIS A 36 -7.36 -4.02 11.42
CA HIS A 36 -6.23 -3.12 11.59
C HIS A 36 -6.52 -1.77 10.93
N SER A 37 -6.85 -1.79 9.65
CA SER A 37 -7.19 -0.59 8.88
C SER A 37 -8.38 0.15 9.46
N GLY A 38 -9.38 -0.56 9.97
CA GLY A 38 -10.56 0.05 10.63
C GLY A 38 -10.22 0.91 11.86
N VAL A 39 -9.12 0.63 12.56
CA VAL A 39 -8.65 1.49 13.67
C VAL A 39 -8.15 2.83 13.15
N LEU A 40 -7.30 2.80 12.11
CA LEU A 40 -6.78 4.00 11.46
C LEU A 40 -7.92 4.86 10.90
N LEU A 41 -8.84 4.24 10.15
CA LEU A 41 -9.93 4.96 9.48
C LEU A 41 -10.87 5.61 10.50
N ARG A 42 -11.22 4.93 11.60
CA ARG A 42 -12.03 5.52 12.68
C ARG A 42 -11.34 6.73 13.32
N HIS A 43 -10.03 6.68 13.51
CA HIS A 43 -9.28 7.80 14.09
C HIS A 43 -9.39 9.08 13.24
N TYR A 44 -9.46 8.93 11.92
CA TYR A 44 -9.60 10.04 10.97
C TYR A 44 -11.04 10.31 10.49
N GLU A 45 -12.02 9.65 11.13
CA GLU A 45 -13.44 9.81 10.78
C GLU A 45 -13.70 9.50 9.29
N ILE A 46 -13.07 8.42 8.80
CA ILE A 46 -13.26 7.91 7.44
C ILE A 46 -14.24 6.74 7.52
N ASP A 47 -15.46 6.98 7.01
CA ASP A 47 -16.54 5.99 6.98
C ASP A 47 -16.74 5.51 5.54
N LYS A 48 -15.97 4.50 5.15
CA LYS A 48 -16.00 3.87 3.82
C LYS A 48 -16.00 2.35 3.93
N PRO A 49 -16.65 1.65 2.98
CA PRO A 49 -16.60 0.20 2.94
C PRO A 49 -15.15 -0.30 2.84
N LEU A 50 -14.80 -1.28 3.68
CA LEU A 50 -13.52 -1.97 3.66
C LEU A 50 -13.66 -3.32 3.00
N VAL A 51 -12.81 -3.60 2.01
CA VAL A 51 -12.74 -4.86 1.31
C VAL A 51 -11.36 -5.49 1.54
N SER A 52 -11.37 -6.71 2.06
CA SER A 52 -10.10 -7.44 2.30
C SER A 52 -9.43 -7.79 0.99
N TYR A 53 -8.16 -7.39 0.85
CA TYR A 53 -7.32 -7.64 -0.31
C TYR A 53 -5.91 -8.05 0.15
N HIS A 54 -5.64 -9.35 0.14
CA HIS A 54 -4.38 -9.95 0.58
C HIS A 54 -3.93 -11.01 -0.44
N LYS A 55 -2.69 -11.45 -0.37
CA LYS A 55 -2.06 -12.39 -1.33
C LYS A 55 -2.92 -13.61 -1.69
N PHE A 56 -3.72 -14.14 -0.76
CA PHE A 56 -4.56 -15.31 -1.01
C PHE A 56 -5.91 -14.96 -1.67
N SER A 57 -6.41 -13.73 -1.52
CA SER A 57 -7.65 -13.27 -2.14
C SER A 57 -7.42 -12.52 -3.45
N GLU A 58 -6.22 -12.01 -3.69
CA GLU A 58 -5.82 -11.19 -4.83
C GLU A 58 -6.24 -11.82 -6.17
N ALA A 59 -5.95 -13.10 -6.38
CA ALA A 59 -6.28 -13.80 -7.62
C ALA A 59 -7.79 -13.86 -7.94
N LYS A 60 -8.65 -13.89 -6.90
CA LYS A 60 -10.11 -13.99 -7.08
C LYS A 60 -10.77 -12.61 -7.22
N SER A 61 -10.28 -11.61 -6.48
CA SER A 61 -10.93 -10.30 -6.40
C SER A 61 -10.44 -9.31 -7.45
N LYS A 62 -9.24 -9.47 -8.01
CA LYS A 62 -8.65 -8.52 -8.95
C LYS A 62 -9.52 -8.25 -10.18
N HIS A 63 -10.16 -9.28 -10.75
CA HIS A 63 -11.01 -9.10 -11.93
C HIS A 63 -12.26 -8.28 -11.63
N GLN A 64 -12.89 -8.49 -10.45
CA GLN A 64 -14.02 -7.68 -10.03
C GLN A 64 -13.60 -6.22 -9.83
N ILE A 65 -12.47 -5.97 -9.17
CA ILE A 65 -11.93 -4.62 -8.95
C ILE A 65 -11.66 -3.91 -10.28
N ILE A 66 -11.10 -4.61 -11.26
CA ILE A 66 -10.89 -4.05 -12.61
C ILE A 66 -12.22 -3.68 -13.27
N ASN A 67 -13.25 -4.51 -13.14
CA ASN A 67 -14.58 -4.19 -13.67
C ASN A 67 -15.18 -2.96 -12.98
N ASP A 68 -15.09 -2.88 -11.64
CA ASP A 68 -15.57 -1.71 -10.88
C ASP A 68 -14.86 -0.41 -11.34
N LEU A 69 -13.54 -0.48 -11.57
CA LEU A 69 -12.77 0.64 -12.11
C LEU A 69 -13.20 1.04 -13.52
N LYS A 70 -13.52 0.05 -14.40
CA LYS A 70 -14.05 0.29 -15.75
C LYS A 70 -15.45 0.92 -15.72
N GLU A 71 -16.25 0.60 -14.72
CA GLU A 71 -17.56 1.19 -14.46
C GLU A 71 -17.47 2.60 -13.84
N GLY A 72 -16.25 3.11 -13.64
CA GLY A 72 -16.01 4.47 -13.15
C GLY A 72 -15.90 4.60 -11.65
N GLN A 73 -15.91 3.51 -10.89
CA GLN A 73 -15.71 3.58 -9.44
C GLN A 73 -14.32 4.10 -9.09
N THR A 74 -14.24 4.73 -7.93
CA THR A 74 -13.01 5.24 -7.32
C THR A 74 -12.63 4.34 -6.14
N ILE A 75 -11.43 3.77 -6.17
CA ILE A 75 -11.00 2.76 -5.21
C ILE A 75 -9.65 3.17 -4.64
N ALA A 76 -9.45 3.01 -3.34
CA ALA A 76 -8.14 3.17 -2.71
C ALA A 76 -7.59 1.81 -2.28
N LEU A 77 -6.29 1.60 -2.47
CA LEU A 77 -5.53 0.50 -1.90
C LEU A 77 -4.64 1.04 -0.79
N ILE A 78 -4.75 0.48 0.40
CA ILE A 78 -3.87 0.74 1.55
C ILE A 78 -3.22 -0.56 2.03
N SER A 79 -2.07 -0.45 2.68
CA SER A 79 -1.44 -1.53 3.43
C SER A 79 -1.61 -1.31 4.93
N ASP A 80 -1.23 -2.29 5.74
CA ASP A 80 -1.32 -2.20 7.20
C ASP A 80 -0.39 -1.10 7.75
N ALA A 81 0.76 -0.86 7.09
CA ALA A 81 1.67 0.23 7.44
C ALA A 81 2.56 0.62 6.26
N GLY A 82 2.64 1.91 5.94
CA GLY A 82 3.52 2.43 4.90
C GLY A 82 2.90 2.43 3.50
N THR A 83 3.75 2.28 2.49
CA THR A 83 3.37 2.36 1.08
C THR A 83 2.98 1.00 0.53
N PRO A 84 1.75 0.83 0.02
CA PRO A 84 1.30 -0.43 -0.60
C PRO A 84 2.19 -0.86 -1.76
N CYS A 85 2.12 -2.14 -2.14
CA CYS A 85 2.88 -2.75 -3.23
C CYS A 85 4.39 -2.91 -2.98
N ILE A 86 4.92 -2.48 -1.84
CA ILE A 86 6.33 -2.65 -1.48
C ILE A 86 6.43 -3.75 -0.41
N CYS A 87 6.65 -4.99 -0.81
CA CYS A 87 6.54 -6.21 -0.01
C CYS A 87 5.11 -6.51 0.49
N ASP A 88 4.13 -5.77 0.04
CA ASP A 88 2.71 -5.86 0.36
C ASP A 88 1.89 -6.25 -0.89
N PRO A 89 0.63 -6.67 -0.73
CA PRO A 89 -0.27 -6.94 -1.84
C PRO A 89 -0.51 -5.72 -2.73
N GLY A 90 -0.91 -5.95 -3.99
CA GLY A 90 -1.35 -4.91 -4.91
C GLY A 90 -0.54 -4.78 -6.18
N GLN A 91 0.66 -5.36 -6.28
CA GLN A 91 1.51 -5.25 -7.48
C GLN A 91 0.80 -5.80 -8.74
N GLU A 92 0.11 -6.94 -8.62
CA GLU A 92 -0.65 -7.51 -9.73
C GLU A 92 -1.83 -6.64 -10.15
N LEU A 93 -2.53 -6.04 -9.18
CA LEU A 93 -3.64 -5.11 -9.46
C LEU A 93 -3.14 -3.86 -10.20
N VAL A 94 -2.03 -3.27 -9.74
CA VAL A 94 -1.39 -2.12 -10.40
C VAL A 94 -0.97 -2.48 -11.82
N ALA A 95 -0.34 -3.65 -12.02
CA ALA A 95 0.05 -4.11 -13.35
C ALA A 95 -1.14 -4.28 -14.29
N LEU A 96 -2.26 -4.84 -13.80
CA LEU A 96 -3.50 -4.97 -14.57
C LEU A 96 -4.12 -3.61 -14.90
N CYS A 97 -4.13 -2.66 -13.96
CA CYS A 97 -4.62 -1.31 -14.24
C CYS A 97 -3.82 -0.65 -15.37
N GLN A 98 -2.51 -0.81 -15.38
CA GLN A 98 -1.66 -0.29 -16.45
C GLN A 98 -1.89 -1.00 -17.80
N GLN A 99 -2.07 -2.33 -17.80
CA GLN A 99 -2.37 -3.09 -19.01
C GLN A 99 -3.72 -2.73 -19.64
N GLU A 100 -4.67 -2.32 -18.82
CA GLU A 100 -6.03 -1.94 -19.22
C GLU A 100 -6.22 -0.43 -19.38
N ASP A 101 -5.13 0.35 -19.37
CA ASP A 101 -5.12 1.83 -19.44
C ASP A 101 -6.06 2.51 -18.41
N LEU A 102 -6.23 1.88 -17.24
CA LEU A 102 -7.07 2.42 -16.18
C LEU A 102 -6.31 3.49 -15.39
N PRO A 103 -6.98 4.61 -15.05
CA PRO A 103 -6.31 5.69 -14.32
C PRO A 103 -5.88 5.26 -12.91
N LEU A 104 -4.60 5.50 -12.62
CA LEU A 104 -3.92 5.12 -11.40
C LEU A 104 -3.13 6.32 -10.85
N THR A 105 -3.23 6.58 -9.54
CA THR A 105 -2.51 7.69 -8.89
C THR A 105 -1.94 7.27 -7.54
N PRO A 106 -0.62 7.40 -7.31
CA PRO A 106 -0.05 7.24 -5.99
C PRO A 106 -0.32 8.48 -5.13
N ILE A 107 -0.65 8.25 -3.87
CA ILE A 107 -0.71 9.28 -2.83
C ILE A 107 0.50 9.08 -1.92
N PRO A 108 1.59 9.85 -2.11
CA PRO A 108 2.82 9.70 -1.34
C PRO A 108 2.60 9.89 0.16
N GLY A 109 3.40 9.17 0.94
CA GLY A 109 3.36 9.25 2.39
C GLY A 109 4.48 8.44 3.03
N CYS A 110 4.21 7.88 4.19
CA CYS A 110 5.19 7.16 4.99
C CYS A 110 5.78 5.96 4.26
N CYS A 111 7.11 5.85 4.34
CA CYS A 111 7.86 4.72 3.83
C CYS A 111 9.06 4.45 4.77
N ALA A 112 9.07 3.29 5.43
CA ALA A 112 10.12 2.93 6.38
C ALA A 112 11.51 2.89 5.73
N ILE A 113 11.59 2.51 4.45
CA ILE A 113 12.85 2.39 3.69
C ILE A 113 13.52 3.77 3.57
N THR A 114 12.79 4.76 3.08
CA THR A 114 13.31 6.13 2.89
C THR A 114 13.56 6.82 4.22
N ALA A 115 12.69 6.62 5.22
CA ALA A 115 12.88 7.16 6.57
C ALA A 115 14.15 6.60 7.22
N ALA A 116 14.38 5.29 7.14
CA ALA A 116 15.58 4.65 7.67
C ALA A 116 16.85 5.12 6.95
N PHE A 117 16.84 5.17 5.63
CA PHE A 117 18.00 5.64 4.86
C PHE A 117 18.34 7.10 5.17
N ALA A 118 17.34 7.98 5.21
CA ALA A 118 17.53 9.40 5.50
C ALA A 118 18.14 9.67 6.89
N SER A 119 17.88 8.79 7.86
CA SER A 119 18.38 8.92 9.24
C SER A 119 19.59 8.02 9.56
N SER A 120 20.08 7.23 8.60
CA SER A 120 21.13 6.24 8.82
C SER A 120 22.53 6.83 9.03
N GLY A 121 22.77 8.04 8.57
CA GLY A 121 24.10 8.65 8.53
C GLY A 121 25.03 8.06 7.44
N PHE A 122 24.55 7.16 6.58
CA PHE A 122 25.33 6.68 5.44
C PHE A 122 25.53 7.78 4.39
N VAL A 123 26.78 8.04 4.04
CA VAL A 123 27.14 8.93 2.93
C VAL A 123 27.17 8.11 1.65
N SER A 124 26.07 8.11 0.90
CA SER A 124 25.89 7.33 -0.32
C SER A 124 24.97 8.03 -1.31
N ASN A 125 25.20 7.80 -2.61
CA ASN A 125 24.35 8.33 -3.69
C ASN A 125 23.06 7.52 -3.90
N GLY A 126 22.85 6.44 -3.11
CA GLY A 126 21.65 5.61 -3.25
C GLY A 126 21.69 4.38 -2.34
N PHE A 127 20.60 3.62 -2.41
CA PHE A 127 20.44 2.33 -1.72
C PHE A 127 19.70 1.35 -2.62
N CYS A 128 19.81 0.06 -2.29
CA CYS A 128 19.03 -1.00 -2.92
C CYS A 128 18.16 -1.70 -1.87
N PHE A 129 16.85 -1.78 -2.14
CA PHE A 129 15.93 -2.52 -1.29
C PHE A 129 15.62 -3.90 -1.89
N LEU A 130 16.07 -4.94 -1.19
CA LEU A 130 15.97 -6.35 -1.64
C LEU A 130 14.79 -7.10 -0.97
N GLY A 131 13.86 -6.37 -0.37
CA GLY A 131 12.76 -6.94 0.40
C GLY A 131 13.18 -7.36 1.82
N PHE A 132 12.35 -8.19 2.45
CA PHE A 132 12.65 -8.67 3.79
C PHE A 132 13.86 -9.59 3.82
N PHE A 133 14.71 -9.39 4.80
CA PHE A 133 15.87 -10.23 5.03
C PHE A 133 15.42 -11.60 5.60
N PRO A 134 15.95 -12.73 5.10
CA PRO A 134 15.59 -14.04 5.60
C PRO A 134 15.92 -14.19 7.08
N LYS A 135 14.97 -14.69 7.87
CA LYS A 135 15.14 -14.79 9.34
C LYS A 135 16.12 -15.87 9.77
N LYS A 136 16.31 -16.94 8.98
CA LYS A 136 17.16 -18.09 9.32
C LYS A 136 17.66 -18.82 8.05
N GLY A 137 18.75 -19.59 8.19
CA GLY A 137 19.19 -20.60 7.26
C GLY A 137 20.23 -20.20 6.22
N LYS A 138 20.42 -21.05 5.20
CA LYS A 138 21.39 -20.89 4.13
C LYS A 138 21.13 -19.62 3.31
N GLU A 139 19.89 -19.32 3.04
CA GLU A 139 19.43 -18.14 2.31
C GLU A 139 19.83 -16.82 2.99
N GLN A 140 19.90 -16.79 4.34
CA GLN A 140 20.41 -15.64 5.08
C GLN A 140 21.88 -15.38 4.81
N LYS A 141 22.69 -16.45 4.75
CA LYS A 141 24.14 -16.36 4.48
C LYS A 141 24.42 -15.93 3.05
N GLU A 142 23.64 -16.42 2.09
CA GLU A 142 23.79 -16.09 0.66
C GLU A 142 23.41 -14.64 0.34
N LYS A 143 22.49 -14.04 1.09
CA LYS A 143 22.15 -12.62 0.92
C LYS A 143 23.09 -11.63 1.62
N LEU A 144 24.01 -12.10 2.48
CA LEU A 144 25.00 -11.27 3.16
C LEU A 144 26.34 -11.19 2.40
N LEU A 145 26.53 -12.00 1.37
CA LEU A 145 27.72 -12.02 0.49
C LEU A 145 27.41 -11.30 -0.84
#